data_ce42d7cd1ed440d0c1a2da20b1640d6f
#
_entry.id   ce42d7cd1ed440d0c1a2da20b1640d6f
#
_cell.length_a   1.000
_cell.length_b   1.000
_cell.length_c   1.000
_cell.angle_alpha   90.00
_cell.angle_beta   90.00
_cell.angle_gamma   90.00
#
_symmetry.space_group_name_H-M   'P 1'
#
loop_
_entity.id
_entity.type
_entity.pdbx_description
1 polymer ?
#
loop_
_entity_poly.entity_id
_entity_poly.type
_entity_poly.pdbx_seq_one_letter_code
_entity_poly.pdbx_strand_id
1 'polypeptide(L)'
;MLKTLVKKQLTEIFRSYFYDAKKNQKRSTLSTALFIVFFVLIMVGLLGGIFTFLSLTLCDAMTSVGMDWLYFALMGLMAIFLGAFGSVFNTYSSLYIAKDNDFLLSMPIPVKIIMGSRLMSVYLMGLMYAAVIFVPAMIVYWIVAPVTVSAVVCSIIALLMISIFVMVLSCALGWLVAKISLKLKNKSIITVIVSLVLFAVYYFVCFRASYMLQAMLADLGAVGAKVMSAAYPLYVFGRAASGSWVDMIIVSAVVLALFALTWALLSRSFLKIATSTGGTAKVRYHEKAAKLHSAPRALLGKELARFGSSPNYMLNCGLGLFIMPIAAVLLLIKGADISALLMDVFNSADISAVLLAGGICVMGAMNDMAAPSVSLEGKNMWVVQSLPVPAWYVLRAKLTMHMLLAGAASLLCSVCASIVLRLDALNAALMILLPLAYIFMMAGIGMLIDLKRPNLAWTNETAPIKQGASVTISLFGGWIYAIVIIAVYLMAADAVMSSAAYLSVALAVTVCIDALLCIWLKKRGAAIFAEL
;
A
#
# COMPACT_ATOMS: atom_id res chain seq x y z
N MET A 1 10.08 -20.60 -27.03
CA MET A 1 10.12 -20.76 -25.57
C MET A 1 10.14 -19.41 -24.82
N LEU A 2 11.17 -18.56 -24.96
CA LEU A 2 11.25 -17.27 -24.24
C LEU A 2 10.00 -16.39 -24.51
N LYS A 3 9.62 -16.18 -25.77
CA LYS A 3 8.44 -15.39 -26.17
C LYS A 3 7.15 -15.90 -25.51
N THR A 4 6.97 -17.21 -25.43
CA THR A 4 5.78 -17.84 -24.80
C THR A 4 5.77 -17.61 -23.28
N LEU A 5 6.93 -17.74 -22.61
CA LEU A 5 7.04 -17.47 -21.18
C LEU A 5 6.85 -15.99 -20.85
N VAL A 6 7.42 -15.09 -21.64
CA VAL A 6 7.20 -13.64 -21.47
C VAL A 6 5.72 -13.29 -21.67
N LYS A 7 5.07 -13.84 -22.70
CA LYS A 7 3.62 -13.67 -22.91
C LYS A 7 2.81 -14.18 -21.72
N LYS A 8 3.17 -15.35 -21.16
CA LYS A 8 2.55 -15.90 -19.95
C LYS A 8 2.68 -14.92 -18.78
N GLN A 9 3.90 -14.47 -18.50
CA GLN A 9 4.18 -13.54 -17.39
C GLN A 9 3.40 -12.22 -17.52
N LEU A 10 3.37 -11.63 -18.72
CA LEU A 10 2.58 -10.43 -18.99
C LEU A 10 1.08 -10.69 -18.81
N THR A 11 0.60 -11.82 -19.30
CA THR A 11 -0.82 -12.20 -19.12
C THR A 11 -1.15 -12.37 -17.63
N GLU A 12 -0.23 -12.88 -16.81
CA GLU A 12 -0.44 -13.03 -15.37
C GLU A 12 -0.46 -11.68 -14.64
N ILE A 13 0.45 -10.76 -14.97
CA ILE A 13 0.47 -9.39 -14.41
C ILE A 13 -0.84 -8.66 -14.71
N PHE A 14 -1.30 -8.73 -15.96
CA PHE A 14 -2.50 -8.03 -16.41
C PHE A 14 -3.77 -8.89 -16.34
N ARG A 15 -3.72 -10.09 -15.74
CA ARG A 15 -4.84 -11.03 -15.69
C ARG A 15 -6.09 -10.43 -15.07
N SER A 16 -5.95 -9.59 -14.05
CA SER A 16 -7.07 -8.92 -13.38
C SER A 16 -7.87 -8.00 -14.29
N TYR A 17 -7.27 -7.49 -15.36
CA TYR A 17 -7.95 -6.64 -16.35
C TYR A 17 -8.79 -7.44 -17.35
N PHE A 18 -8.29 -8.63 -17.75
CA PHE A 18 -8.92 -9.45 -18.79
C PHE A 18 -9.78 -10.58 -18.24
N TYR A 19 -9.63 -10.92 -16.96
CA TYR A 19 -10.24 -12.09 -16.38
C TYR A 19 -10.96 -11.78 -15.07
N ASP A 20 -12.22 -12.18 -14.98
CA ASP A 20 -13.00 -12.10 -13.74
C ASP A 20 -12.73 -13.34 -12.90
N ALA A 21 -11.95 -13.17 -11.83
CA ALA A 21 -11.60 -14.27 -10.92
C ALA A 21 -12.82 -14.86 -10.20
N LYS A 22 -13.91 -14.07 -10.02
CA LYS A 22 -15.14 -14.52 -9.34
C LYS A 22 -15.97 -15.44 -10.22
N LYS A 23 -16.08 -15.11 -11.50
CA LYS A 23 -16.88 -15.88 -12.46
C LYS A 23 -16.06 -16.96 -13.18
N ASN A 24 -14.74 -17.01 -12.94
CA ASN A 24 -13.78 -17.86 -13.65
C ASN A 24 -13.91 -17.75 -15.19
N GLN A 25 -14.25 -16.57 -15.69
CA GLN A 25 -14.50 -16.28 -17.10
C GLN A 25 -13.76 -15.04 -17.57
N LYS A 26 -13.52 -14.94 -18.87
CA LYS A 26 -13.01 -13.70 -19.46
C LYS A 26 -14.02 -12.57 -19.27
N ARG A 27 -13.56 -11.38 -18.90
CA ARG A 27 -14.41 -10.19 -18.83
C ARG A 27 -14.96 -9.87 -20.20
N SER A 28 -16.14 -9.26 -20.26
CA SER A 28 -16.67 -8.71 -21.53
C SER A 28 -15.72 -7.63 -22.07
N THR A 29 -15.70 -7.48 -23.38
CA THR A 29 -14.84 -6.49 -24.06
C THR A 29 -15.05 -5.08 -23.51
N LEU A 30 -16.31 -4.70 -23.25
CA LEU A 30 -16.66 -3.40 -22.66
C LEU A 30 -16.09 -3.24 -21.24
N SER A 31 -16.26 -4.26 -20.38
CA SER A 31 -15.71 -4.22 -19.02
C SER A 31 -14.19 -4.12 -19.02
N THR A 32 -13.52 -4.84 -19.90
CA THR A 32 -12.06 -4.78 -20.08
C THR A 32 -11.62 -3.39 -20.54
N ALA A 33 -12.30 -2.82 -21.53
CA ALA A 33 -12.01 -1.48 -22.02
C ALA A 33 -12.18 -0.42 -20.93
N LEU A 34 -13.28 -0.49 -20.15
CA LEU A 34 -13.51 0.43 -19.02
C LEU A 34 -12.41 0.33 -17.95
N PHE A 35 -11.95 -0.88 -17.62
CA PHE A 35 -10.84 -1.05 -16.67
C PHE A 35 -9.52 -0.47 -17.20
N ILE A 36 -9.22 -0.68 -18.49
CA ILE A 36 -8.00 -0.13 -19.11
C ILE A 36 -8.09 1.39 -19.16
N VAL A 37 -9.20 1.97 -19.57
CA VAL A 37 -9.42 3.43 -19.60
C VAL A 37 -9.28 4.01 -18.19
N PHE A 38 -9.89 3.39 -17.18
CA PHE A 38 -9.79 3.84 -15.80
C PHE A 38 -8.34 3.80 -15.27
N PHE A 39 -7.60 2.72 -15.60
CA PHE A 39 -6.19 2.61 -15.23
C PHE A 39 -5.33 3.68 -15.90
N VAL A 40 -5.52 3.89 -17.21
CA VAL A 40 -4.81 4.94 -17.96
C VAL A 40 -5.15 6.32 -17.40
N LEU A 41 -6.42 6.59 -17.08
CA LEU A 41 -6.85 7.86 -16.51
C LEU A 41 -6.18 8.14 -15.15
N ILE A 42 -6.07 7.14 -14.30
CA ILE A 42 -5.37 7.31 -13.01
C ILE A 42 -3.87 7.45 -13.22
N MET A 43 -3.24 6.57 -14.00
CA MET A 43 -1.78 6.56 -14.14
C MET A 43 -1.26 7.74 -14.96
N VAL A 44 -1.93 8.05 -16.08
CA VAL A 44 -1.49 9.14 -16.97
C VAL A 44 -2.17 10.46 -16.59
N GLY A 45 -3.48 10.45 -16.32
CA GLY A 45 -4.22 11.66 -16.00
C GLY A 45 -3.84 12.23 -14.63
N LEU A 46 -3.95 11.42 -13.58
CA LEU A 46 -3.74 11.92 -12.22
C LEU A 46 -2.25 11.96 -11.87
N LEU A 47 -1.55 10.83 -11.91
CA LEU A 47 -0.12 10.79 -11.56
C LEU A 47 0.74 11.52 -12.60
N GLY A 48 0.52 11.25 -13.89
CA GLY A 48 1.22 11.96 -14.96
C GLY A 48 0.97 13.47 -14.91
N GLY A 49 -0.26 13.92 -14.59
CA GLY A 49 -0.60 15.33 -14.41
C GLY A 49 0.15 16.00 -13.26
N ILE A 50 0.25 15.34 -12.10
CA ILE A 50 1.04 15.83 -10.96
C ILE A 50 2.52 16.03 -11.36
N PHE A 51 3.10 15.02 -12.02
CA PHE A 51 4.52 15.10 -12.45
C PHE A 51 4.72 16.07 -13.61
N THR A 52 3.74 16.26 -14.48
CA THR A 52 3.80 17.31 -15.52
C THR A 52 3.81 18.70 -14.89
N PHE A 53 2.94 18.96 -13.91
CA PHE A 53 2.93 20.24 -13.18
C PHE A 53 4.26 20.51 -12.48
N LEU A 54 4.80 19.50 -11.78
CA LEU A 54 6.10 19.58 -11.13
C LEU A 54 7.22 19.81 -12.16
N SER A 55 7.17 19.12 -13.30
CA SER A 55 8.13 19.29 -14.38
C SER A 55 8.13 20.69 -14.97
N LEU A 56 6.96 21.28 -15.20
CA LEU A 56 6.83 22.66 -15.69
C LEU A 56 7.48 23.66 -14.72
N THR A 57 7.17 23.53 -13.42
CA THR A 57 7.70 24.43 -12.37
C THR A 57 9.23 24.34 -12.27
N LEU A 58 9.81 23.12 -12.37
CA LEU A 58 11.24 22.91 -12.22
C LEU A 58 12.01 23.21 -13.51
N CYS A 59 11.45 22.88 -14.68
CA CYS A 59 12.11 23.04 -15.97
C CYS A 59 12.38 24.52 -16.22
N ASP A 60 11.39 25.37 -16.11
CA ASP A 60 11.53 26.80 -16.36
C ASP A 60 12.56 27.45 -15.42
N ALA A 61 12.51 27.13 -14.12
CA ALA A 61 13.46 27.65 -13.13
C ALA A 61 14.90 27.20 -13.37
N MET A 62 15.14 25.97 -13.86
CA MET A 62 16.49 25.43 -14.00
C MET A 62 17.09 25.70 -15.38
N THR A 63 16.29 25.68 -16.44
CA THR A 63 16.75 26.02 -17.80
C THR A 63 17.10 27.48 -17.94
N SER A 64 16.40 28.40 -17.29
CA SER A 64 16.70 29.84 -17.28
C SER A 64 18.11 30.17 -16.71
N VAL A 65 18.65 29.29 -15.85
CA VAL A 65 19.98 29.43 -15.23
C VAL A 65 21.03 28.53 -15.93
N GLY A 66 20.65 27.81 -17.00
CA GLY A 66 21.54 26.90 -17.71
C GLY A 66 21.88 25.61 -16.95
N MET A 67 21.00 25.17 -16.04
CA MET A 67 21.16 23.97 -15.22
C MET A 67 20.26 22.82 -15.69
N ASP A 68 20.13 22.59 -16.98
CA ASP A 68 19.33 21.52 -17.59
C ASP A 68 19.67 20.13 -17.04
N TRP A 69 20.96 19.91 -16.77
CA TRP A 69 21.43 18.67 -16.18
C TRP A 69 20.83 18.41 -14.77
N LEU A 70 20.61 19.47 -13.98
CA LEU A 70 20.06 19.34 -12.63
C LEU A 70 18.57 18.95 -12.70
N TYR A 71 17.85 19.49 -13.68
CA TYR A 71 16.47 19.10 -13.94
C TYR A 71 16.34 17.59 -14.22
N PHE A 72 17.12 17.07 -15.19
CA PHE A 72 17.10 15.64 -15.51
C PHE A 72 17.63 14.77 -14.37
N ALA A 73 18.61 15.23 -13.61
CA ALA A 73 19.13 14.53 -12.45
C ALA A 73 18.04 14.34 -11.39
N LEU A 74 17.25 15.37 -11.09
CA LEU A 74 16.15 15.30 -10.12
C LEU A 74 15.01 14.43 -10.60
N MET A 75 14.53 14.67 -11.83
CA MET A 75 13.42 13.88 -12.39
C MET A 75 13.80 12.41 -12.55
N GLY A 76 15.07 12.14 -12.92
CA GLY A 76 15.60 10.78 -12.98
C GLY A 76 15.70 10.11 -11.62
N LEU A 77 16.16 10.83 -10.59
CA LEU A 77 16.19 10.32 -9.22
C LEU A 77 14.79 9.96 -8.71
N MET A 78 13.80 10.82 -8.96
CA MET A 78 12.40 10.55 -8.60
C MET A 78 11.84 9.35 -9.35
N ALA A 79 12.16 9.21 -10.66
CA ALA A 79 11.76 8.07 -11.48
C ALA A 79 12.38 6.76 -10.98
N ILE A 80 13.66 6.77 -10.60
CA ILE A 80 14.35 5.62 -9.98
C ILE A 80 13.68 5.25 -8.65
N PHE A 81 13.39 6.25 -7.82
CA PHE A 81 12.79 6.03 -6.51
C PHE A 81 11.40 5.41 -6.63
N LEU A 82 10.50 6.02 -7.42
CA LEU A 82 9.16 5.48 -7.64
C LEU A 82 9.21 4.10 -8.31
N GLY A 83 10.08 3.94 -9.32
CA GLY A 83 10.26 2.69 -10.03
C GLY A 83 10.73 1.56 -9.11
N ALA A 84 11.72 1.81 -8.27
CA ALA A 84 12.26 0.83 -7.33
C ALA A 84 11.20 0.43 -6.29
N PHE A 85 10.58 1.39 -5.61
CA PHE A 85 9.55 1.11 -4.60
C PHE A 85 8.31 0.44 -5.20
N GLY A 86 7.86 0.87 -6.38
CA GLY A 86 6.73 0.27 -7.08
C GLY A 86 6.96 -1.17 -7.53
N SER A 87 8.20 -1.55 -7.84
CA SER A 87 8.53 -2.86 -8.42
C SER A 87 9.14 -3.86 -7.44
N VAL A 88 9.73 -3.44 -6.31
CA VAL A 88 10.44 -4.33 -5.35
C VAL A 88 9.59 -5.50 -4.87
N PHE A 89 8.36 -5.24 -4.40
CA PHE A 89 7.48 -6.29 -3.87
C PHE A 89 7.01 -7.24 -4.96
N ASN A 90 6.76 -6.73 -6.15
CA ASN A 90 6.40 -7.56 -7.29
C ASN A 90 7.60 -8.40 -7.76
N THR A 91 8.80 -7.83 -7.74
CA THR A 91 10.06 -8.53 -8.04
C THR A 91 10.31 -9.66 -7.05
N TYR A 92 10.16 -9.40 -5.74
CA TYR A 92 10.29 -10.42 -4.71
C TYR A 92 9.30 -11.57 -4.91
N SER A 93 8.03 -11.24 -5.14
CA SER A 93 6.98 -12.23 -5.38
C SER A 93 7.18 -13.03 -6.65
N SER A 94 7.54 -12.39 -7.76
CA SER A 94 7.66 -13.03 -9.07
C SER A 94 8.96 -13.80 -9.25
N LEU A 95 10.07 -13.33 -8.66
CA LEU A 95 11.38 -13.96 -8.84
C LEU A 95 11.65 -15.06 -7.81
N TYR A 96 11.29 -14.83 -6.54
CA TYR A 96 11.77 -15.67 -5.43
C TYR A 96 10.70 -16.58 -4.82
N ILE A 97 9.42 -16.18 -4.81
CA ILE A 97 8.32 -16.94 -4.17
C ILE A 97 7.27 -17.39 -5.19
N ALA A 98 7.55 -17.33 -6.47
CA ALA A 98 6.55 -17.71 -7.46
C ALA A 98 6.12 -19.17 -7.30
N LYS A 99 4.82 -19.40 -7.14
CA LYS A 99 4.21 -20.73 -6.92
C LYS A 99 4.36 -21.67 -8.11
N ASP A 100 4.67 -21.15 -9.28
CA ASP A 100 4.89 -21.92 -10.52
C ASP A 100 6.36 -22.34 -10.71
N ASN A 101 7.25 -22.03 -9.73
CA ASN A 101 8.66 -22.42 -9.80
C ASN A 101 8.83 -23.94 -9.92
N ASP A 102 8.16 -24.71 -9.06
CA ASP A 102 8.29 -26.16 -9.04
C ASP A 102 7.81 -26.77 -10.37
N PHE A 103 6.71 -26.23 -10.92
CA PHE A 103 6.18 -26.67 -12.20
C PHE A 103 7.10 -26.31 -13.39
N LEU A 104 7.61 -25.08 -13.43
CA LEU A 104 8.50 -24.66 -14.53
C LEU A 104 9.87 -25.33 -14.47
N LEU A 105 10.39 -25.61 -13.26
CA LEU A 105 11.67 -26.29 -13.07
C LEU A 105 11.57 -27.81 -13.33
N SER A 106 10.38 -28.40 -13.26
CA SER A 106 10.15 -29.81 -13.66
C SER A 106 10.06 -30.00 -15.17
N MET A 107 9.87 -28.92 -15.94
CA MET A 107 9.86 -28.96 -17.40
C MET A 107 11.28 -28.94 -17.98
N PRO A 108 11.52 -29.48 -19.19
CA PRO A 108 12.82 -29.43 -19.87
C PRO A 108 13.10 -28.03 -20.44
N ILE A 109 13.02 -27.00 -19.58
CA ILE A 109 13.27 -25.60 -19.94
C ILE A 109 14.56 -25.14 -19.27
N PRO A 110 15.53 -24.58 -20.00
CA PRO A 110 16.74 -24.05 -19.39
C PRO A 110 16.42 -22.95 -18.35
N VAL A 111 16.99 -23.06 -17.16
CA VAL A 111 16.78 -22.15 -16.03
C VAL A 111 17.03 -20.68 -16.42
N LYS A 112 18.01 -20.44 -17.29
CA LYS A 112 18.33 -19.11 -17.83
C LYS A 112 17.15 -18.48 -18.60
N ILE A 113 16.35 -19.29 -19.29
CA ILE A 113 15.17 -18.82 -20.04
C ILE A 113 14.03 -18.45 -19.08
N ILE A 114 13.83 -19.26 -18.03
CA ILE A 114 12.84 -18.99 -16.97
C ILE A 114 13.19 -17.67 -16.27
N MET A 115 14.45 -17.53 -15.84
CA MET A 115 14.95 -16.33 -15.20
C MET A 115 14.84 -15.09 -16.12
N GLY A 116 15.23 -15.22 -17.40
CA GLY A 116 15.12 -14.13 -18.38
C GLY A 116 13.69 -13.66 -18.61
N SER A 117 12.72 -14.58 -18.65
CA SER A 117 11.30 -14.21 -18.78
C SER A 117 10.79 -13.42 -17.57
N ARG A 118 11.25 -13.76 -16.37
CA ARG A 118 10.87 -13.07 -15.12
C ARG A 118 11.53 -11.69 -15.03
N LEU A 119 12.83 -11.58 -15.38
CA LEU A 119 13.52 -10.30 -15.43
C LEU A 119 12.88 -9.34 -16.45
N MET A 120 12.41 -9.86 -17.58
CA MET A 120 11.66 -9.05 -18.55
C MET A 120 10.37 -8.48 -17.98
N SER A 121 9.64 -9.27 -17.15
CA SER A 121 8.47 -8.79 -16.40
C SER A 121 8.83 -7.67 -15.43
N VAL A 122 9.92 -7.84 -14.68
CA VAL A 122 10.39 -6.83 -13.71
C VAL A 122 10.81 -5.55 -14.44
N TYR A 123 11.51 -5.67 -15.57
CA TYR A 123 11.89 -4.55 -16.41
C TYR A 123 10.67 -3.76 -16.90
N LEU A 124 9.67 -4.44 -17.45
CA LEU A 124 8.45 -3.79 -17.96
C LEU A 124 7.66 -3.08 -16.87
N MET A 125 7.58 -3.67 -15.67
CA MET A 125 6.94 -3.01 -14.52
C MET A 125 7.76 -1.79 -14.07
N GLY A 126 9.09 -1.91 -13.99
CA GLY A 126 9.98 -0.81 -13.67
C GLY A 126 9.89 0.33 -14.69
N LEU A 127 9.84 -0.01 -15.99
CA LEU A 127 9.64 0.94 -17.08
C LEU A 127 8.30 1.68 -16.94
N MET A 128 7.23 0.97 -16.64
CA MET A 128 5.91 1.58 -16.47
C MET A 128 5.90 2.63 -15.35
N TYR A 129 6.47 2.32 -14.18
CA TYR A 129 6.55 3.27 -13.07
C TYR A 129 7.50 4.44 -13.34
N ALA A 130 8.68 4.17 -13.92
CA ALA A 130 9.64 5.21 -14.26
C ALA A 130 9.10 6.15 -15.34
N ALA A 131 8.39 5.62 -16.33
CA ALA A 131 7.80 6.40 -17.42
C ALA A 131 6.77 7.41 -16.96
N VAL A 132 5.99 7.10 -15.89
CA VAL A 132 4.98 8.03 -15.33
C VAL A 132 5.61 9.36 -14.89
N ILE A 133 6.88 9.35 -14.47
CA ILE A 133 7.62 10.57 -14.09
C ILE A 133 8.46 11.10 -15.25
N PHE A 134 9.24 10.23 -15.87
CA PHE A 134 10.30 10.67 -16.79
C PHE A 134 9.76 11.05 -18.17
N VAL A 135 8.65 10.45 -18.64
CA VAL A 135 8.03 10.82 -19.91
C VAL A 135 7.45 12.25 -19.88
N PRO A 136 6.64 12.64 -18.86
CA PRO A 136 6.24 14.04 -18.71
C PRO A 136 7.45 15.00 -18.63
N ALA A 137 8.49 14.61 -17.89
CA ALA A 137 9.69 15.42 -17.77
C ALA A 137 10.39 15.65 -19.13
N MET A 138 10.53 14.60 -19.95
CA MET A 138 11.11 14.72 -21.28
C MET A 138 10.25 15.64 -22.17
N ILE A 139 8.93 15.44 -22.20
CA ILE A 139 8.01 16.21 -23.03
C ILE A 139 8.05 17.69 -22.64
N VAL A 140 8.00 18.00 -21.34
CA VAL A 140 8.07 19.37 -20.83
C VAL A 140 9.39 20.02 -21.23
N TYR A 141 10.51 19.33 -21.07
CA TYR A 141 11.81 19.85 -21.49
C TYR A 141 11.87 20.13 -23.00
N TRP A 142 11.29 19.26 -23.83
CA TRP A 142 11.25 19.47 -25.28
C TRP A 142 10.35 20.64 -25.71
N ILE A 143 9.42 21.08 -24.87
CA ILE A 143 8.54 22.24 -25.15
C ILE A 143 9.16 23.53 -24.64
N VAL A 144 9.81 23.52 -23.48
CA VAL A 144 10.29 24.72 -22.77
C VAL A 144 11.71 25.11 -23.20
N ALA A 145 12.60 24.14 -23.40
CA ALA A 145 13.99 24.41 -23.72
C ALA A 145 14.26 24.45 -25.26
N PRO A 146 15.33 25.11 -25.72
CA PRO A 146 15.77 25.01 -27.10
C PRO A 146 16.34 23.61 -27.38
N VAL A 147 15.52 22.72 -27.93
CA VAL A 147 15.81 21.29 -28.05
C VAL A 147 16.76 21.01 -29.23
N THR A 148 17.83 20.27 -28.92
CA THR A 148 18.72 19.67 -29.94
C THR A 148 18.31 18.20 -30.19
N VAL A 149 18.58 17.68 -31.38
CA VAL A 149 18.31 16.27 -31.71
C VAL A 149 19.04 15.33 -30.74
N SER A 150 20.24 15.72 -30.28
CA SER A 150 20.98 14.97 -29.26
C SER A 150 20.22 14.88 -27.94
N ALA A 151 19.59 15.95 -27.46
CA ALA A 151 18.81 15.95 -26.23
C ALA A 151 17.59 15.03 -26.33
N VAL A 152 16.89 15.02 -27.48
CA VAL A 152 15.75 14.11 -27.69
C VAL A 152 16.20 12.64 -27.64
N VAL A 153 17.23 12.29 -28.39
CA VAL A 153 17.69 10.89 -28.43
C VAL A 153 18.28 10.45 -27.08
N CYS A 154 19.09 11.30 -26.45
CA CYS A 154 19.70 11.02 -25.16
C CYS A 154 18.64 10.87 -24.05
N SER A 155 17.63 11.70 -24.01
CA SER A 155 16.55 11.57 -22.99
C SER A 155 15.75 10.27 -23.15
N ILE A 156 15.48 9.82 -24.39
CA ILE A 156 14.84 8.52 -24.64
C ILE A 156 15.73 7.36 -24.16
N ILE A 157 17.03 7.42 -24.48
CA ILE A 157 18.00 6.41 -24.00
C ILE A 157 18.07 6.44 -22.47
N ALA A 158 18.07 7.64 -21.85
CA ALA A 158 18.06 7.79 -20.40
C ALA A 158 16.87 7.08 -19.73
N LEU A 159 15.66 7.17 -20.30
CA LEU A 159 14.49 6.43 -19.81
C LEU A 159 14.72 4.92 -19.80
N LEU A 160 15.31 4.38 -20.88
CA LEU A 160 15.61 2.95 -20.96
C LEU A 160 16.69 2.55 -19.94
N MET A 161 17.71 3.38 -19.74
CA MET A 161 18.76 3.13 -18.75
C MET A 161 18.24 3.24 -17.32
N ILE A 162 17.37 4.21 -17.00
CA ILE A 162 16.66 4.29 -15.72
C ILE A 162 15.90 2.98 -15.46
N SER A 163 15.17 2.49 -16.46
CA SER A 163 14.35 1.28 -16.30
C SER A 163 15.19 0.03 -16.04
N ILE A 164 16.35 -0.09 -16.67
CA ILE A 164 17.33 -1.16 -16.41
C ILE A 164 17.91 -1.00 -15.00
N PHE A 165 18.27 0.21 -14.60
CA PHE A 165 18.79 0.48 -13.26
C PHE A 165 17.77 0.18 -12.16
N VAL A 166 16.51 0.57 -12.36
CA VAL A 166 15.38 0.23 -11.48
C VAL A 166 15.21 -1.29 -11.35
N MET A 167 15.31 -2.03 -12.45
CA MET A 167 15.27 -3.49 -12.43
C MET A 167 16.43 -4.08 -11.62
N VAL A 168 17.66 -3.60 -11.81
CA VAL A 168 18.84 -4.01 -11.03
C VAL A 168 18.63 -3.75 -9.55
N LEU A 169 18.20 -2.54 -9.20
CA LEU A 169 17.95 -2.15 -7.80
C LEU A 169 16.83 -2.99 -7.16
N SER A 170 15.73 -3.21 -7.90
CA SER A 170 14.61 -4.04 -7.42
C SER A 170 15.01 -5.49 -7.23
N CYS A 171 15.87 -6.04 -8.10
CA CYS A 171 16.42 -7.39 -7.93
C CYS A 171 17.33 -7.48 -6.70
N ALA A 172 18.19 -6.49 -6.46
CA ALA A 172 19.07 -6.46 -5.30
C ALA A 172 18.28 -6.35 -3.99
N LEU A 173 17.32 -5.43 -3.93
CA LEU A 173 16.44 -5.28 -2.77
C LEU A 173 15.56 -6.51 -2.55
N GLY A 174 14.99 -7.08 -3.61
CA GLY A 174 14.22 -8.33 -3.56
C GLY A 174 15.05 -9.51 -3.05
N TRP A 175 16.32 -9.62 -3.47
CA TRP A 175 17.25 -10.63 -2.95
C TRP A 175 17.55 -10.42 -1.46
N LEU A 176 17.77 -9.18 -1.03
CA LEU A 176 17.97 -8.84 0.38
C LEU A 176 16.77 -9.26 1.23
N VAL A 177 15.56 -8.92 0.79
CA VAL A 177 14.30 -9.32 1.43
C VAL A 177 14.16 -10.85 1.48
N ALA A 178 14.49 -11.55 0.38
CA ALA A 178 14.46 -13.01 0.31
C ALA A 178 15.43 -13.65 1.32
N LYS A 179 16.67 -13.15 1.39
CA LYS A 179 17.69 -13.67 2.30
C LYS A 179 17.35 -13.44 3.78
N ILE A 180 16.78 -12.29 4.10
CA ILE A 180 16.29 -11.96 5.44
C ILE A 180 15.13 -12.90 5.79
N SER A 181 14.16 -13.05 4.88
CA SER A 181 12.98 -13.91 5.07
C SER A 181 13.31 -15.38 5.33
N LEU A 182 14.40 -15.92 4.75
CA LEU A 182 14.83 -17.31 4.97
C LEU A 182 15.40 -17.57 6.37
N LYS A 183 15.94 -16.55 7.03
CA LYS A 183 16.59 -16.68 8.36
C LYS A 183 15.62 -16.54 9.54
N LEU A 184 14.38 -16.14 9.30
CA LEU A 184 13.48 -15.67 10.36
C LEU A 184 12.38 -16.67 10.69
N LYS A 185 12.22 -16.93 12.01
CA LYS A 185 11.28 -17.90 12.57
C LYS A 185 9.81 -17.46 12.38
N ASN A 186 9.52 -16.16 12.45
CA ASN A 186 8.20 -15.56 12.26
C ASN A 186 8.19 -14.69 10.99
N LYS A 187 8.15 -15.33 9.82
CA LYS A 187 8.21 -14.66 8.51
C LYS A 187 7.16 -13.57 8.32
N SER A 188 5.96 -13.76 8.88
CA SER A 188 4.83 -12.86 8.69
C SER A 188 5.05 -11.50 9.38
N ILE A 189 5.30 -11.49 10.68
CA ILE A 189 5.45 -10.25 11.46
C ILE A 189 6.66 -9.43 10.98
N ILE A 190 7.75 -10.09 10.64
CA ILE A 190 8.96 -9.39 10.21
C ILE A 190 8.78 -8.79 8.81
N THR A 191 8.09 -9.50 7.90
CA THR A 191 7.73 -8.92 6.60
C THR A 191 6.89 -7.66 6.79
N VAL A 192 5.96 -7.68 7.73
CA VAL A 192 5.16 -6.49 8.07
C VAL A 192 6.02 -5.35 8.61
N ILE A 193 6.90 -5.63 9.58
CA ILE A 193 7.79 -4.61 10.16
C ILE A 193 8.70 -4.00 9.09
N VAL A 194 9.34 -4.84 8.26
CA VAL A 194 10.20 -4.36 7.17
C VAL A 194 9.41 -3.50 6.18
N SER A 195 8.19 -3.92 5.81
CA SER A 195 7.33 -3.14 4.93
C SER A 195 6.94 -1.80 5.53
N LEU A 196 6.61 -1.75 6.82
CA LEU A 196 6.28 -0.51 7.52
C LEU A 196 7.49 0.43 7.65
N VAL A 197 8.68 -0.11 7.93
CA VAL A 197 9.92 0.68 7.96
C VAL A 197 10.21 1.26 6.58
N LEU A 198 10.09 0.47 5.51
CA LEU A 198 10.25 0.96 4.14
C LEU A 198 9.22 2.06 3.82
N PHE A 199 7.98 1.88 4.26
CA PHE A 199 6.92 2.86 4.09
C PHE A 199 7.21 4.16 4.86
N ALA A 200 7.68 4.05 6.10
CA ALA A 200 8.08 5.19 6.92
C ALA A 200 9.27 5.95 6.30
N VAL A 201 10.28 5.23 5.83
CA VAL A 201 11.43 5.83 5.11
C VAL A 201 10.95 6.53 3.83
N TYR A 202 10.05 5.91 3.07
CA TYR A 202 9.47 6.52 1.88
C TYR A 202 8.79 7.86 2.20
N TYR A 203 7.88 7.89 3.18
CA TYR A 203 7.20 9.12 3.59
C TYR A 203 8.16 10.18 4.14
N PHE A 204 9.14 9.75 4.94
CA PHE A 204 10.18 10.67 5.45
C PHE A 204 10.97 11.33 4.32
N VAL A 205 11.37 10.54 3.31
CA VAL A 205 12.08 11.07 2.13
C VAL A 205 11.17 11.99 1.34
N CYS A 206 9.91 11.62 1.09
CA CYS A 206 8.96 12.47 0.38
C CYS A 206 8.70 13.79 1.11
N PHE A 207 8.53 13.75 2.43
CA PHE A 207 8.33 14.94 3.25
C PHE A 207 9.56 15.84 3.26
N ARG A 208 10.75 15.24 3.39
CA ARG A 208 12.01 15.97 3.35
C ARG A 208 12.31 16.53 1.96
N ALA A 209 11.92 15.82 0.91
CA ALA A 209 12.09 16.26 -0.47
C ALA A 209 11.35 17.57 -0.76
N SER A 210 10.16 17.80 -0.18
CA SER A 210 9.41 19.06 -0.34
C SER A 210 10.17 20.26 0.22
N TYR A 211 10.77 20.13 1.42
CA TYR A 211 11.59 21.18 2.02
C TYR A 211 12.90 21.39 1.24
N MET A 212 13.53 20.29 0.80
CA MET A 212 14.74 20.38 -0.01
C MET A 212 14.46 21.05 -1.35
N LEU A 213 13.31 20.79 -1.96
CA LEU A 213 12.93 21.38 -3.24
C LEU A 213 12.78 22.91 -3.12
N GLN A 214 12.11 23.40 -2.06
CA GLN A 214 11.99 24.83 -1.80
C GLN A 214 13.35 25.49 -1.55
N ALA A 215 14.21 24.88 -0.74
CA ALA A 215 15.56 25.35 -0.49
C ALA A 215 16.44 25.33 -1.75
N MET A 216 16.24 24.33 -2.62
CA MET A 216 16.93 24.24 -3.92
C MET A 216 16.54 25.36 -4.88
N LEU A 217 15.25 25.68 -4.94
CA LEU A 217 14.76 26.78 -5.79
C LEU A 217 15.25 28.16 -5.30
N ALA A 218 15.54 28.28 -4.00
CA ALA A 218 16.07 29.53 -3.44
C ALA A 218 17.56 29.77 -3.79
N ASP A 219 18.36 28.71 -3.95
CA ASP A 219 19.79 28.81 -4.33
C ASP A 219 20.22 27.62 -5.19
N LEU A 220 19.87 27.70 -6.47
CA LEU A 220 20.22 26.67 -7.47
C LEU A 220 21.74 26.50 -7.65
N GLY A 221 22.52 27.59 -7.51
CA GLY A 221 23.97 27.57 -7.68
C GLY A 221 24.68 26.76 -6.62
N ALA A 222 24.35 26.98 -5.33
CA ALA A 222 24.95 26.23 -4.22
C ALA A 222 24.55 24.75 -4.26
N VAL A 223 23.34 24.43 -4.65
CA VAL A 223 22.87 23.05 -4.77
C VAL A 223 23.55 22.37 -5.94
N GLY A 224 23.68 23.04 -7.09
CA GLY A 224 24.42 22.52 -8.24
C GLY A 224 25.84 22.15 -7.87
N ALA A 225 26.57 23.04 -7.18
CA ALA A 225 27.93 22.79 -6.72
C ALA A 225 28.03 21.60 -5.76
N LYS A 226 27.05 21.45 -4.83
CA LYS A 226 26.98 20.30 -3.93
C LYS A 226 26.73 18.98 -4.65
N VAL A 227 25.83 18.96 -5.64
CA VAL A 227 25.56 17.76 -6.44
C VAL A 227 26.79 17.38 -7.26
N MET A 228 27.48 18.35 -7.86
CA MET A 228 28.72 18.11 -8.61
C MET A 228 29.81 17.50 -7.74
N SER A 229 29.96 17.94 -6.49
CA SER A 229 31.00 17.45 -5.59
C SER A 229 30.63 16.16 -4.85
N ALA A 230 29.41 16.05 -4.33
CA ALA A 230 28.98 14.94 -3.46
C ALA A 230 28.25 13.82 -4.20
N ALA A 231 27.60 14.11 -5.32
CA ALA A 231 26.80 13.15 -6.09
C ALA A 231 27.17 13.14 -7.59
N TYR A 232 28.46 13.07 -7.89
CA TYR A 232 29.01 13.11 -9.26
C TYR A 232 28.30 12.16 -10.26
N PRO A 233 27.92 10.92 -9.90
CA PRO A 233 27.17 10.06 -10.82
C PRO A 233 25.82 10.64 -11.24
N LEU A 234 25.15 11.39 -10.37
CA LEU A 234 23.89 12.04 -10.66
C LEU A 234 24.09 13.24 -11.61
N TYR A 235 25.18 13.97 -11.45
CA TYR A 235 25.60 15.03 -12.37
C TYR A 235 25.86 14.49 -13.78
N VAL A 236 26.64 13.40 -13.89
CA VAL A 236 26.93 12.75 -15.18
C VAL A 236 25.66 12.24 -15.83
N PHE A 237 24.75 11.65 -15.05
CA PHE A 237 23.45 11.22 -15.56
C PHE A 237 22.61 12.40 -16.08
N GLY A 238 22.56 13.49 -15.36
CA GLY A 238 21.83 14.70 -15.77
C GLY A 238 22.35 15.26 -17.09
N ARG A 239 23.67 15.38 -17.26
CA ARG A 239 24.32 15.79 -18.50
C ARG A 239 24.07 14.82 -19.64
N ALA A 240 24.09 13.53 -19.36
CA ALA A 240 23.75 12.50 -20.34
C ALA A 240 22.32 12.72 -20.88
N ALA A 241 21.35 12.90 -19.99
CA ALA A 241 19.96 13.08 -20.37
C ALA A 241 19.66 14.42 -21.07
N SER A 242 20.44 15.48 -20.77
CA SER A 242 20.33 16.80 -21.45
C SER A 242 20.98 16.86 -22.84
N GLY A 243 21.70 15.80 -23.28
CA GLY A 243 22.20 15.72 -24.67
C GLY A 243 23.68 15.48 -24.83
N SER A 244 24.45 15.22 -23.75
CA SER A 244 25.88 14.88 -23.83
C SER A 244 26.07 13.41 -24.22
N TRP A 245 26.52 13.14 -25.42
CA TRP A 245 26.80 11.79 -25.92
C TRP A 245 27.87 11.05 -25.13
N VAL A 246 28.93 11.74 -24.71
CA VAL A 246 30.02 11.13 -23.95
C VAL A 246 29.50 10.61 -22.60
N ASP A 247 28.78 11.46 -21.89
CA ASP A 247 28.22 11.08 -20.60
C ASP A 247 27.15 9.98 -20.75
N MET A 248 26.36 10.00 -21.84
CA MET A 248 25.37 8.95 -22.14
C MET A 248 26.03 7.58 -22.37
N ILE A 249 27.17 7.54 -23.07
CA ILE A 249 27.93 6.30 -23.25
C ILE A 249 28.45 5.79 -21.91
N ILE A 250 28.97 6.67 -21.05
CA ILE A 250 29.47 6.31 -19.71
C ILE A 250 28.33 5.74 -18.85
N VAL A 251 27.20 6.45 -18.78
CA VAL A 251 26.02 6.00 -18.01
C VAL A 251 25.52 4.65 -18.54
N SER A 252 25.39 4.50 -19.85
CA SER A 252 24.95 3.25 -20.47
C SER A 252 25.89 2.09 -20.15
N ALA A 253 27.20 2.32 -20.25
CA ALA A 253 28.23 1.31 -19.95
C ALA A 253 28.15 0.87 -18.48
N VAL A 254 28.01 1.80 -17.53
CA VAL A 254 27.89 1.51 -16.10
C VAL A 254 26.60 0.73 -15.80
N VAL A 255 25.46 1.18 -16.32
CA VAL A 255 24.16 0.52 -16.08
C VAL A 255 24.14 -0.89 -16.68
N LEU A 256 24.69 -1.08 -17.89
CA LEU A 256 24.80 -2.40 -18.53
C LEU A 256 25.78 -3.32 -17.77
N ALA A 257 26.88 -2.79 -17.24
CA ALA A 257 27.80 -3.55 -16.39
C ALA A 257 27.11 -4.01 -15.09
N LEU A 258 26.33 -3.14 -14.43
CA LEU A 258 25.54 -3.48 -13.26
C LEU A 258 24.48 -4.54 -13.58
N PHE A 259 23.84 -4.44 -14.74
CA PHE A 259 22.89 -5.46 -15.21
C PHE A 259 23.59 -6.82 -15.43
N ALA A 260 24.74 -6.83 -16.10
CA ALA A 260 25.52 -8.04 -16.33
C ALA A 260 25.97 -8.70 -15.01
N LEU A 261 26.39 -7.90 -14.04
CA LEU A 261 26.73 -8.36 -12.69
C LEU A 261 25.49 -8.97 -12.00
N THR A 262 24.37 -8.29 -12.03
CA THR A 262 23.10 -8.78 -11.44
C THR A 262 22.65 -10.08 -12.11
N TRP A 263 22.73 -10.17 -13.42
CA TRP A 263 22.46 -11.39 -14.17
C TRP A 263 23.36 -12.54 -13.75
N ALA A 264 24.67 -12.30 -13.63
CA ALA A 264 25.63 -13.33 -13.21
C ALA A 264 25.37 -13.81 -11.78
N LEU A 265 25.09 -12.90 -10.84
CA LEU A 265 24.76 -13.23 -9.45
C LEU A 265 23.44 -14.00 -9.34
N LEU A 266 22.40 -13.55 -10.03
CA LEU A 266 21.10 -14.22 -10.04
C LEU A 266 21.18 -15.60 -10.69
N SER A 267 21.88 -15.76 -11.81
CA SER A 267 22.00 -17.04 -12.51
C SER A 267 22.68 -18.11 -11.65
N ARG A 268 23.58 -17.70 -10.73
CA ARG A 268 24.24 -18.61 -9.78
C ARG A 268 23.39 -18.94 -8.56
N SER A 269 22.57 -18.00 -8.11
CA SER A 269 21.80 -18.10 -6.85
C SER A 269 20.33 -18.51 -7.05
N PHE A 270 19.79 -18.32 -8.25
CA PHE A 270 18.36 -18.51 -8.54
C PHE A 270 17.87 -19.93 -8.19
N LEU A 271 18.56 -20.96 -8.65
CA LEU A 271 18.19 -22.35 -8.36
C LEU A 271 18.18 -22.62 -6.85
N LYS A 272 19.22 -22.17 -6.14
CA LYS A 272 19.31 -22.34 -4.69
C LYS A 272 18.20 -21.64 -3.93
N ILE A 273 17.77 -20.48 -4.38
CA ILE A 273 16.70 -19.72 -3.74
C ILE A 273 15.32 -20.26 -4.13
N ALA A 274 15.11 -20.57 -5.41
CA ALA A 274 13.85 -21.08 -5.94
C ALA A 274 13.50 -22.49 -5.46
N THR A 275 14.51 -23.33 -5.22
CA THR A 275 14.35 -24.70 -4.67
C THR A 275 14.56 -24.77 -3.17
N SER A 276 15.04 -23.72 -2.51
CA SER A 276 15.03 -23.64 -1.07
C SER A 276 13.57 -23.49 -0.61
N THR A 277 12.88 -24.62 -0.56
CA THR A 277 11.72 -24.78 0.31
C THR A 277 12.15 -24.22 1.65
N GLY A 278 11.56 -23.11 2.07
CA GLY A 278 12.01 -22.40 3.27
C GLY A 278 12.21 -23.41 4.37
N GLY A 279 13.47 -23.64 4.73
CA GLY A 279 13.80 -24.66 5.69
C GLY A 279 12.94 -24.37 6.91
N THR A 280 11.97 -25.23 7.14
CA THR A 280 11.27 -25.24 8.40
C THR A 280 12.39 -25.38 9.42
N ALA A 281 12.67 -24.28 10.16
CA ALA A 281 13.60 -24.35 11.26
C ALA A 281 13.24 -25.63 11.99
N LYS A 282 14.19 -26.54 12.18
CA LYS A 282 13.93 -27.83 12.85
C LYS A 282 13.24 -27.47 14.16
N VAL A 283 11.91 -27.49 14.14
CA VAL A 283 11.10 -27.27 15.33
C VAL A 283 11.27 -28.53 16.13
N ARG A 284 12.00 -28.44 17.22
CA ARG A 284 12.02 -29.52 18.20
C ARG A 284 10.58 -29.68 18.67
N TYR A 285 9.96 -30.78 18.30
CA TYR A 285 8.64 -31.12 18.79
C TYR A 285 8.71 -31.22 20.31
N HIS A 286 7.99 -30.34 20.98
CA HIS A 286 7.74 -30.45 22.40
C HIS A 286 6.29 -30.85 22.54
N GLU A 287 6.05 -32.04 23.03
CA GLU A 287 4.72 -32.51 23.37
C GLU A 287 4.12 -31.55 24.41
N LYS A 288 3.08 -30.85 24.02
CA LYS A 288 2.31 -29.99 24.91
C LYS A 288 0.94 -30.59 25.05
N ALA A 289 0.53 -30.86 26.29
CA ALA A 289 -0.84 -31.26 26.57
C ALA A 289 -1.82 -30.24 25.96
N ALA A 290 -2.78 -30.73 25.18
CA ALA A 290 -3.80 -29.88 24.58
C ALA A 290 -4.62 -29.23 25.69
N LYS A 291 -4.56 -27.90 25.81
CA LYS A 291 -5.41 -27.16 26.73
C LYS A 291 -6.81 -27.05 26.12
N LEU A 292 -7.80 -27.57 26.81
CA LEU A 292 -9.20 -27.37 26.45
C LEU A 292 -9.56 -25.90 26.63
N HIS A 293 -9.98 -25.26 25.54
CA HIS A 293 -10.50 -23.91 25.54
C HIS A 293 -12.00 -23.94 25.25
N SER A 294 -12.74 -22.97 25.77
CA SER A 294 -14.14 -22.78 25.37
C SER A 294 -14.24 -22.49 23.87
N ALA A 295 -15.29 -22.92 23.20
CA ALA A 295 -15.48 -22.75 21.77
C ALA A 295 -15.29 -21.28 21.29
N PRO A 296 -15.85 -20.25 21.98
CA PRO A 296 -15.61 -18.85 21.60
C PRO A 296 -14.14 -18.45 21.64
N ARG A 297 -13.39 -18.91 22.67
CA ARG A 297 -11.95 -18.61 22.79
C ARG A 297 -11.12 -19.33 21.75
N ALA A 298 -11.47 -20.55 21.41
CA ALA A 298 -10.80 -21.32 20.35
C ALA A 298 -11.02 -20.68 18.98
N LEU A 299 -12.25 -20.25 18.67
CA LEU A 299 -12.59 -19.54 17.44
C LEU A 299 -11.86 -18.19 17.33
N LEU A 300 -11.84 -17.40 18.40
CA LEU A 300 -11.09 -16.15 18.43
C LEU A 300 -9.58 -16.38 18.23
N GLY A 301 -9.02 -17.40 18.89
CA GLY A 301 -7.63 -17.79 18.71
C GLY A 301 -7.30 -18.18 17.26
N LYS A 302 -8.22 -18.88 16.58
CA LYS A 302 -8.09 -19.21 15.14
C LYS A 302 -8.03 -17.94 14.29
N GLU A 303 -8.92 -16.98 14.51
CA GLU A 303 -8.95 -15.73 13.73
C GLU A 303 -7.71 -14.88 13.96
N LEU A 304 -7.26 -14.74 15.22
CA LEU A 304 -6.00 -14.05 15.55
C LEU A 304 -4.78 -14.72 14.92
N ALA A 305 -4.72 -16.06 14.95
CA ALA A 305 -3.65 -16.82 14.32
C ALA A 305 -3.64 -16.64 12.79
N ARG A 306 -4.82 -16.62 12.16
CA ARG A 306 -4.96 -16.34 10.72
C ARG A 306 -4.45 -14.94 10.38
N PHE A 307 -4.89 -13.93 11.12
CA PHE A 307 -4.44 -12.55 10.92
C PHE A 307 -2.91 -12.44 11.06
N GLY A 308 -2.34 -12.97 12.15
CA GLY A 308 -0.89 -12.92 12.39
C GLY A 308 -0.04 -13.78 11.44
N SER A 309 -0.63 -14.76 10.73
CA SER A 309 0.10 -15.61 9.79
C SER A 309 0.18 -15.06 8.36
N SER A 310 -0.68 -14.09 7.99
CA SER A 310 -0.72 -13.50 6.66
C SER A 310 -0.24 -12.03 6.66
N PRO A 311 0.99 -11.75 6.15
CA PRO A 311 1.48 -10.37 6.03
C PRO A 311 0.57 -9.50 5.16
N ASN A 312 0.02 -10.09 4.10
CA ASN A 312 -0.87 -9.39 3.19
C ASN A 312 -2.16 -8.95 3.87
N TYR A 313 -2.72 -9.79 4.75
CA TYR A 313 -3.91 -9.47 5.53
C TYR A 313 -3.60 -8.38 6.58
N MET A 314 -2.46 -8.50 7.28
CA MET A 314 -2.03 -7.50 8.28
C MET A 314 -1.81 -6.12 7.65
N LEU A 315 -1.12 -6.04 6.49
CA LEU A 315 -0.78 -4.78 5.86
C LEU A 315 -1.96 -4.10 5.16
N ASN A 316 -2.88 -4.87 4.58
CA ASN A 316 -3.96 -4.27 3.79
C ASN A 316 -5.24 -4.04 4.60
N CYS A 317 -5.54 -4.90 5.56
CA CYS A 317 -6.75 -4.78 6.38
C CYS A 317 -6.47 -4.37 7.83
N GLY A 318 -5.21 -4.22 8.21
CA GLY A 318 -4.81 -3.83 9.55
C GLY A 318 -3.81 -2.68 9.58
N LEU A 319 -3.71 -1.87 8.54
CA LEU A 319 -2.75 -0.77 8.46
C LEU A 319 -2.98 0.27 9.57
N GLY A 320 -4.23 0.54 9.91
CA GLY A 320 -4.59 1.44 10.99
C GLY A 320 -4.07 1.00 12.37
N LEU A 321 -3.86 -0.33 12.59
CA LEU A 321 -3.25 -0.83 13.84
C LEU A 321 -1.83 -0.29 14.08
N PHE A 322 -1.14 0.07 13.01
CA PHE A 322 0.22 0.60 13.08
C PHE A 322 0.23 2.14 13.04
N ILE A 323 -0.65 2.73 12.22
CA ILE A 323 -0.73 4.19 12.05
C ILE A 323 -1.33 4.86 13.29
N MET A 324 -2.39 4.30 13.88
CA MET A 324 -3.06 4.92 15.04
C MET A 324 -2.16 5.05 16.28
N PRO A 325 -1.37 4.06 16.70
CA PRO A 325 -0.40 4.23 17.79
C PRO A 325 0.68 5.27 17.47
N ILE A 326 1.14 5.33 16.22
CA ILE A 326 2.10 6.36 15.80
C ILE A 326 1.46 7.74 15.89
N ALA A 327 0.22 7.89 15.42
CA ALA A 327 -0.55 9.13 15.53
C ALA A 327 -0.78 9.52 17.00
N ALA A 328 -1.07 8.55 17.88
CA ALA A 328 -1.21 8.78 19.31
C ALA A 328 0.09 9.34 19.95
N VAL A 329 1.24 8.76 19.61
CA VAL A 329 2.55 9.26 20.07
C VAL A 329 2.84 10.65 19.50
N LEU A 330 2.57 10.88 18.21
CA LEU A 330 2.74 12.19 17.59
C LEU A 330 1.84 13.26 18.22
N LEU A 331 0.59 12.91 18.55
CA LEU A 331 -0.31 13.78 19.29
C LEU A 331 0.26 14.16 20.66
N LEU A 332 0.87 13.24 21.38
CA LEU A 332 1.48 13.54 22.67
C LEU A 332 2.72 14.45 22.56
N ILE A 333 3.53 14.26 21.51
CA ILE A 333 4.77 15.02 21.30
C ILE A 333 4.48 16.41 20.70
N LYS A 334 3.57 16.49 19.74
CA LYS A 334 3.26 17.67 18.93
C LYS A 334 1.87 18.24 19.16
N GLY A 335 1.18 17.76 20.18
CA GLY A 335 -0.21 18.10 20.42
C GLY A 335 -0.44 19.58 20.69
N ALA A 336 0.49 20.25 21.39
CA ALA A 336 0.42 21.70 21.59
C ALA A 336 0.50 22.46 20.26
N ASP A 337 1.41 22.08 19.37
CA ASP A 337 1.56 22.68 18.04
C ASP A 337 0.31 22.42 17.17
N ILE A 338 -0.23 21.19 17.23
CA ILE A 338 -1.43 20.80 16.49
C ILE A 338 -2.66 21.54 17.02
N SER A 339 -2.81 21.62 18.33
CA SER A 339 -3.90 22.37 18.96
C SER A 339 -3.84 23.87 18.62
N ALA A 340 -2.64 24.47 18.66
CA ALA A 340 -2.44 25.85 18.25
C ALA A 340 -2.79 26.07 16.78
N LEU A 341 -2.35 25.18 15.89
CA LEU A 341 -2.67 25.23 14.46
C LEU A 341 -4.19 25.12 14.21
N LEU A 342 -4.87 24.22 14.91
CA LEU A 342 -6.32 24.06 14.77
C LEU A 342 -7.08 25.30 15.28
N MET A 343 -6.61 25.88 16.37
CA MET A 343 -7.16 27.12 16.91
C MET A 343 -6.94 28.30 15.95
N ASP A 344 -5.77 28.40 15.34
CA ASP A 344 -5.41 29.46 14.39
C ASP A 344 -6.25 29.38 13.10
N VAL A 345 -6.48 28.15 12.59
CA VAL A 345 -7.24 27.92 11.35
C VAL A 345 -8.76 28.06 11.57
N PHE A 346 -9.29 27.53 12.68
CA PHE A 346 -10.73 27.41 12.88
C PHE A 346 -11.29 28.36 13.97
N ASN A 347 -10.43 29.01 14.72
CA ASN A 347 -10.78 29.99 15.76
C ASN A 347 -11.74 29.45 16.85
N SER A 348 -11.79 28.11 17.04
CA SER A 348 -12.69 27.43 17.99
C SER A 348 -12.07 26.14 18.53
N ALA A 349 -12.08 25.96 19.86
CA ALA A 349 -11.65 24.73 20.52
C ALA A 349 -12.64 23.57 20.24
N ASP A 350 -13.90 23.88 20.10
CA ASP A 350 -14.98 22.91 19.87
C ASP A 350 -14.81 22.17 18.53
N ILE A 351 -14.42 22.88 17.49
CA ILE A 351 -14.13 22.32 16.16
C ILE A 351 -12.99 21.30 16.25
N SER A 352 -11.96 21.56 17.06
CA SER A 352 -10.81 20.69 17.22
C SER A 352 -11.20 19.30 17.74
N ALA A 353 -12.19 19.21 18.65
CA ALA A 353 -12.68 17.93 19.17
C ALA A 353 -13.37 17.10 18.07
N VAL A 354 -14.21 17.74 17.24
CA VAL A 354 -14.92 17.03 16.15
C VAL A 354 -13.93 16.61 15.05
N LEU A 355 -12.98 17.48 14.71
CA LEU A 355 -11.95 17.15 13.71
C LEU A 355 -11.06 15.97 14.13
N LEU A 356 -10.62 15.94 15.40
CA LEU A 356 -9.81 14.82 15.89
C LEU A 356 -10.63 13.55 16.00
N ALA A 357 -11.87 13.60 16.48
CA ALA A 357 -12.75 12.43 16.51
C ALA A 357 -13.00 11.88 15.10
N GLY A 358 -13.32 12.73 14.14
CA GLY A 358 -13.47 12.36 12.74
C GLY A 358 -12.17 11.82 12.11
N GLY A 359 -11.03 12.44 12.42
CA GLY A 359 -9.71 11.97 11.99
C GLY A 359 -9.37 10.56 12.51
N ILE A 360 -9.71 10.27 13.78
CA ILE A 360 -9.57 8.94 14.35
C ILE A 360 -10.50 7.94 13.63
N CYS A 361 -11.73 8.34 13.28
CA CYS A 361 -12.63 7.52 12.47
C CYS A 361 -12.06 7.25 11.07
N VAL A 362 -11.49 8.25 10.39
CA VAL A 362 -10.84 8.08 9.08
C VAL A 362 -9.69 7.08 9.16
N MET A 363 -8.84 7.18 10.20
CA MET A 363 -7.77 6.19 10.42
C MET A 363 -8.35 4.83 10.82
N GLY A 364 -9.45 4.80 11.57
CA GLY A 364 -10.19 3.60 11.94
C GLY A 364 -10.70 2.81 10.74
N ALA A 365 -11.17 3.50 9.69
CA ALA A 365 -11.61 2.88 8.44
C ALA A 365 -10.51 2.10 7.71
N MET A 366 -9.23 2.39 7.98
CA MET A 366 -8.11 1.62 7.42
C MET A 366 -7.95 0.23 8.08
N ASN A 367 -8.77 -0.09 9.07
CA ASN A 367 -8.85 -1.39 9.71
C ASN A 367 -10.09 -2.13 9.21
N ASP A 368 -9.93 -2.95 8.20
CA ASP A 368 -11.03 -3.68 7.54
C ASP A 368 -10.94 -5.21 7.73
N MET A 369 -10.44 -5.66 8.90
CA MET A 369 -10.19 -7.08 9.14
C MET A 369 -11.45 -7.94 9.09
N ALA A 370 -12.60 -7.42 9.50
CA ALA A 370 -13.86 -8.16 9.45
C ALA A 370 -14.43 -8.29 8.03
N ALA A 371 -14.11 -7.34 7.14
CA ALA A 371 -14.68 -7.26 5.81
C ALA A 371 -14.37 -8.46 4.90
N PRO A 372 -13.13 -8.99 4.79
CA PRO A 372 -12.84 -10.17 3.99
C PRO A 372 -12.93 -11.48 4.79
N SER A 373 -13.31 -11.46 6.06
CA SER A 373 -13.10 -12.56 7.00
C SER A 373 -13.91 -13.84 6.67
N VAL A 374 -15.06 -13.72 6.03
CA VAL A 374 -15.86 -14.86 5.55
C VAL A 374 -15.26 -15.40 4.25
N SER A 375 -14.97 -14.53 3.29
CA SER A 375 -14.32 -14.89 2.04
C SER A 375 -12.95 -15.56 2.24
N LEU A 376 -12.21 -15.19 3.28
CA LEU A 376 -10.92 -15.80 3.62
C LEU A 376 -11.01 -17.26 4.06
N GLU A 377 -12.17 -17.78 4.48
CA GLU A 377 -12.35 -19.22 4.71
C GLU A 377 -12.14 -20.00 3.39
N GLY A 378 -12.56 -19.42 2.24
CA GLY A 378 -12.33 -20.00 0.92
C GLY A 378 -12.85 -21.42 0.82
N LYS A 379 -12.07 -22.29 0.19
CA LYS A 379 -12.40 -23.72 0.02
C LYS A 379 -12.51 -24.51 1.33
N ASN A 380 -12.01 -23.97 2.44
CA ASN A 380 -12.05 -24.59 3.76
C ASN A 380 -13.31 -24.18 4.58
N MET A 381 -14.26 -23.49 3.96
CA MET A 381 -15.50 -23.05 4.61
C MET A 381 -16.24 -24.20 5.30
N TRP A 382 -16.30 -25.36 4.64
CA TRP A 382 -16.92 -26.57 5.16
C TRP A 382 -16.37 -27.02 6.53
N VAL A 383 -15.06 -26.77 6.80
CA VAL A 383 -14.44 -27.14 8.08
C VAL A 383 -15.05 -26.36 9.23
N VAL A 384 -15.34 -25.07 9.01
CA VAL A 384 -15.94 -24.23 10.05
C VAL A 384 -17.42 -24.56 10.22
N GLN A 385 -18.10 -24.91 9.11
CA GLN A 385 -19.51 -25.30 9.14
C GLN A 385 -19.73 -26.67 9.77
N SER A 386 -18.75 -27.60 9.71
CA SER A 386 -18.82 -28.93 10.34
C SER A 386 -18.62 -28.91 11.86
N LEU A 387 -18.20 -27.77 12.43
CA LEU A 387 -18.04 -27.66 13.88
C LEU A 387 -19.40 -27.65 14.60
N PRO A 388 -19.53 -28.36 15.74
CA PRO A 388 -20.77 -28.40 16.51
C PRO A 388 -20.98 -27.11 17.33
N VAL A 389 -20.96 -25.96 16.62
CA VAL A 389 -21.15 -24.63 17.23
C VAL A 389 -22.13 -23.80 16.40
N PRO A 390 -22.97 -22.96 17.02
CA PRO A 390 -23.84 -22.06 16.28
C PRO A 390 -23.04 -21.14 15.36
N ALA A 391 -23.51 -20.92 14.12
CA ALA A 391 -22.86 -20.05 13.13
C ALA A 391 -22.60 -18.63 13.66
N TRP A 392 -23.48 -18.12 14.53
CA TRP A 392 -23.28 -16.83 15.19
C TRP A 392 -21.99 -16.76 16.02
N TYR A 393 -21.54 -17.85 16.64
CA TYR A 393 -20.30 -17.84 17.43
C TYR A 393 -19.08 -17.63 16.53
N VAL A 394 -19.12 -18.15 15.29
CA VAL A 394 -18.07 -17.93 14.30
C VAL A 394 -18.05 -16.46 13.87
N LEU A 395 -19.20 -15.89 13.51
CA LEU A 395 -19.31 -14.48 13.11
C LEU A 395 -18.90 -13.54 14.26
N ARG A 396 -19.35 -13.85 15.47
CA ARG A 396 -18.96 -13.12 16.68
C ARG A 396 -17.46 -13.15 16.93
N ALA A 397 -16.79 -14.29 16.71
CA ALA A 397 -15.34 -14.39 16.89
C ALA A 397 -14.59 -13.45 15.91
N LYS A 398 -15.05 -13.35 14.66
CA LYS A 398 -14.50 -12.45 13.64
C LYS A 398 -14.69 -10.98 14.02
N LEU A 399 -15.89 -10.58 14.49
CA LEU A 399 -16.16 -9.24 15.00
C LEU A 399 -15.31 -8.94 16.25
N THR A 400 -15.22 -9.90 17.17
CA THR A 400 -14.43 -9.73 18.41
C THR A 400 -12.95 -9.55 18.10
N MET A 401 -12.39 -10.28 17.14
CA MET A 401 -11.00 -10.08 16.68
C MET A 401 -10.80 -8.64 16.18
N HIS A 402 -11.70 -8.16 15.32
CA HIS A 402 -11.64 -6.80 14.79
C HIS A 402 -11.69 -5.76 15.92
N MET A 403 -12.66 -5.87 16.83
CA MET A 403 -12.81 -4.96 17.97
C MET A 403 -11.62 -5.01 18.93
N LEU A 404 -11.07 -6.20 19.19
CA LEU A 404 -9.90 -6.35 20.07
C LEU A 404 -8.69 -5.60 19.52
N LEU A 405 -8.46 -5.69 18.22
CA LEU A 405 -7.28 -5.09 17.58
C LEU A 405 -7.52 -3.61 17.25
N ALA A 406 -8.50 -3.32 16.41
CA ALA A 406 -8.76 -1.95 15.95
C ALA A 406 -9.34 -1.06 17.07
N GLY A 407 -10.21 -1.62 17.93
CA GLY A 407 -10.75 -0.90 19.09
C GLY A 407 -9.68 -0.51 20.10
N ALA A 408 -8.69 -1.39 20.37
CA ALA A 408 -7.58 -1.04 21.26
C ALA A 408 -6.71 0.09 20.69
N ALA A 409 -6.39 0.07 19.39
CA ALA A 409 -5.64 1.12 18.73
C ALA A 409 -6.41 2.47 18.72
N SER A 410 -7.72 2.42 18.48
CA SER A 410 -8.58 3.60 18.51
C SER A 410 -8.70 4.17 19.93
N LEU A 411 -8.88 3.32 20.93
CA LEU A 411 -8.95 3.72 22.34
C LEU A 411 -7.66 4.48 22.74
N LEU A 412 -6.50 3.93 22.40
CA LEU A 412 -5.21 4.59 22.67
C LEU A 412 -5.16 5.97 22.04
N CYS A 413 -5.52 6.09 20.76
CA CYS A 413 -5.49 7.35 20.03
C CYS A 413 -6.49 8.36 20.60
N SER A 414 -7.70 7.93 20.93
CA SER A 414 -8.76 8.78 21.51
C SER A 414 -8.40 9.29 22.91
N VAL A 415 -7.80 8.45 23.74
CA VAL A 415 -7.31 8.87 25.07
C VAL A 415 -6.21 9.91 24.94
N CYS A 416 -5.21 9.68 24.06
CA CYS A 416 -4.16 10.67 23.81
C CYS A 416 -4.72 12.00 23.27
N ALA A 417 -5.68 11.96 22.35
CA ALA A 417 -6.35 13.15 21.83
C ALA A 417 -7.09 13.91 22.93
N SER A 418 -7.80 13.22 23.81
CA SER A 418 -8.54 13.83 24.93
C SER A 418 -7.60 14.53 25.92
N ILE A 419 -6.44 13.94 26.21
CA ILE A 419 -5.42 14.52 27.08
C ILE A 419 -4.82 15.79 26.44
N VAL A 420 -4.47 15.75 25.18
CA VAL A 420 -3.87 16.87 24.44
C VAL A 420 -4.80 18.06 24.35
N LEU A 421 -6.07 17.83 24.03
CA LEU A 421 -7.09 18.88 23.96
C LEU A 421 -7.62 19.30 25.35
N ARG A 422 -7.19 18.65 26.43
CA ARG A 422 -7.67 18.92 27.80
C ARG A 422 -9.19 18.95 27.90
N LEU A 423 -9.86 17.97 27.26
CA LEU A 423 -11.30 17.89 27.21
C LEU A 423 -11.90 17.64 28.59
N ASP A 424 -13.08 18.20 28.81
CA ASP A 424 -13.93 17.85 29.95
C ASP A 424 -14.40 16.38 29.88
N ALA A 425 -14.93 15.85 30.98
CA ALA A 425 -15.26 14.43 31.09
C ALA A 425 -16.29 13.97 30.02
N LEU A 426 -17.26 14.82 29.67
CA LEU A 426 -18.26 14.50 28.67
C LEU A 426 -17.65 14.42 27.26
N ASN A 427 -16.93 15.44 26.85
CA ASN A 427 -16.26 15.48 25.54
C ASN A 427 -15.19 14.38 25.43
N ALA A 428 -14.46 14.07 26.50
CA ALA A 428 -13.51 12.96 26.52
C ALA A 428 -14.21 11.61 26.35
N ALA A 429 -15.36 11.39 27.01
CA ALA A 429 -16.16 10.18 26.84
C ALA A 429 -16.68 10.04 25.39
N LEU A 430 -17.18 11.13 24.80
CA LEU A 430 -17.66 11.14 23.41
C LEU A 430 -16.52 10.90 22.41
N MET A 431 -15.35 11.49 22.64
CA MET A 431 -14.13 11.28 21.86
C MET A 431 -13.69 9.81 21.86
N ILE A 432 -13.97 9.05 22.92
CA ILE A 432 -13.65 7.63 23.01
C ILE A 432 -14.76 6.77 22.43
N LEU A 433 -16.02 7.03 22.79
CA LEU A 433 -17.15 6.17 22.46
C LEU A 433 -17.51 6.24 20.96
N LEU A 434 -17.46 7.42 20.35
CA LEU A 434 -17.82 7.57 18.94
C LEU A 434 -16.89 6.79 18.00
N PRO A 435 -15.54 6.88 18.09
CA PRO A 435 -14.67 6.07 17.25
C PRO A 435 -14.78 4.57 17.54
N LEU A 436 -15.05 4.15 18.78
CA LEU A 436 -15.27 2.73 19.11
C LEU A 436 -16.56 2.19 18.47
N ALA A 437 -17.66 2.93 18.56
CA ALA A 437 -18.91 2.58 17.89
C ALA A 437 -18.70 2.55 16.36
N TYR A 438 -18.03 3.55 15.82
CA TYR A 438 -17.69 3.62 14.40
C TYR A 438 -16.92 2.38 13.92
N ILE A 439 -15.91 1.92 14.65
CA ILE A 439 -15.13 0.72 14.29
C ILE A 439 -16.03 -0.53 14.30
N PHE A 440 -16.95 -0.63 15.24
CA PHE A 440 -17.91 -1.73 15.27
C PHE A 440 -18.86 -1.68 14.06
N MET A 441 -19.36 -0.50 13.72
CA MET A 441 -20.20 -0.28 12.55
C MET A 441 -19.47 -0.73 11.26
N MET A 442 -18.22 -0.34 11.09
CA MET A 442 -17.43 -0.71 9.92
C MET A 442 -17.20 -2.23 9.82
N ALA A 443 -16.89 -2.88 10.95
CA ALA A 443 -16.79 -4.34 11.03
C ALA A 443 -18.10 -5.04 10.63
N GLY A 444 -19.23 -4.51 11.12
CA GLY A 444 -20.56 -5.03 10.82
C GLY A 444 -20.95 -4.88 9.36
N ILE A 445 -20.73 -3.69 8.78
CA ILE A 445 -21.01 -3.40 7.36
C ILE A 445 -20.14 -4.27 6.46
N GLY A 446 -18.82 -4.32 6.71
CA GLY A 446 -17.88 -5.13 5.94
C GLY A 446 -18.28 -6.61 5.94
N MET A 447 -18.59 -7.17 7.10
CA MET A 447 -19.04 -8.55 7.25
C MET A 447 -20.39 -8.80 6.57
N LEU A 448 -21.35 -7.87 6.66
CA LEU A 448 -22.64 -7.95 5.98
C LEU A 448 -22.46 -8.06 4.46
N ILE A 449 -21.58 -7.25 3.88
CA ILE A 449 -21.32 -7.25 2.44
C ILE A 449 -20.61 -8.55 2.03
N ASP A 450 -19.67 -9.02 2.85
CA ASP A 450 -18.93 -10.26 2.60
C ASP A 450 -19.84 -11.49 2.63
N LEU A 451 -20.78 -11.55 3.58
CA LEU A 451 -21.80 -12.60 3.65
C LEU A 451 -22.73 -12.61 2.43
N LYS A 452 -23.13 -11.41 1.94
CA LYS A 452 -24.00 -11.32 0.76
C LYS A 452 -23.29 -11.61 -0.55
N ARG A 453 -21.98 -11.39 -0.62
CA ARG A 453 -21.16 -11.55 -1.84
C ARG A 453 -19.82 -12.20 -1.55
N PRO A 454 -19.80 -13.42 -0.97
CA PRO A 454 -18.54 -14.06 -0.59
C PRO A 454 -17.74 -14.48 -1.84
N ASN A 455 -16.43 -14.37 -1.73
CA ASN A 455 -15.52 -14.90 -2.72
C ASN A 455 -14.80 -16.13 -2.14
N LEU A 456 -15.37 -17.32 -2.28
CA LEU A 456 -14.83 -18.56 -1.72
C LEU A 456 -13.89 -19.30 -2.68
N ALA A 457 -13.92 -18.99 -3.98
CA ALA A 457 -13.16 -19.70 -5.02
C ALA A 457 -11.83 -19.01 -5.36
N TRP A 458 -11.26 -18.24 -4.44
CA TRP A 458 -9.99 -17.56 -4.70
C TRP A 458 -8.80 -18.54 -4.70
N THR A 459 -7.82 -18.24 -5.55
CA THR A 459 -6.55 -18.97 -5.63
C THR A 459 -5.40 -18.23 -4.92
N ASN A 460 -5.57 -16.92 -4.70
CA ASN A 460 -4.63 -16.05 -4.01
C ASN A 460 -5.38 -15.22 -2.97
N GLU A 461 -4.87 -15.17 -1.75
CA GLU A 461 -5.43 -14.36 -0.64
C GLU A 461 -5.56 -12.86 -0.97
N THR A 462 -4.80 -12.36 -1.92
CA THR A 462 -4.89 -10.96 -2.37
C THR A 462 -6.28 -10.65 -2.96
N ALA A 463 -6.96 -11.63 -3.54
CA ALA A 463 -8.26 -11.43 -4.17
C ALA A 463 -9.36 -11.02 -3.17
N PRO A 464 -9.61 -11.73 -2.05
CA PRO A 464 -10.57 -11.26 -1.05
C PRO A 464 -10.08 -10.03 -0.27
N ILE A 465 -8.77 -9.87 -0.05
CA ILE A 465 -8.18 -8.80 0.78
C ILE A 465 -8.17 -7.44 0.05
N LYS A 466 -7.78 -7.39 -1.22
CA LYS A 466 -7.64 -6.12 -1.99
C LYS A 466 -8.73 -5.89 -3.02
N GLN A 467 -9.26 -6.97 -3.61
CA GLN A 467 -10.21 -6.89 -4.72
C GLN A 467 -11.62 -7.29 -4.29
N GLY A 468 -11.82 -7.57 -3.02
CA GLY A 468 -13.12 -7.87 -2.43
C GLY A 468 -14.01 -6.63 -2.42
N ALA A 469 -15.27 -6.77 -2.89
CA ALA A 469 -16.24 -5.69 -2.83
C ALA A 469 -16.52 -5.27 -1.37
N SER A 470 -16.44 -6.21 -0.42
CA SER A 470 -16.62 -5.96 1.01
C SER A 470 -15.57 -4.98 1.54
N VAL A 471 -14.28 -5.20 1.24
CA VAL A 471 -13.18 -4.33 1.68
C VAL A 471 -13.29 -2.95 1.03
N THR A 472 -13.51 -2.91 -0.30
CA THR A 472 -13.60 -1.64 -1.03
C THR A 472 -14.76 -0.78 -0.54
N ILE A 473 -15.97 -1.36 -0.41
CA ILE A 473 -17.16 -0.61 0.00
C ILE A 473 -17.04 -0.23 1.49
N SER A 474 -16.50 -1.10 2.35
CA SER A 474 -16.24 -0.79 3.74
C SER A 474 -15.29 0.40 3.87
N LEU A 475 -14.10 0.34 3.28
CA LEU A 475 -13.09 1.39 3.36
C LEU A 475 -13.62 2.76 2.88
N PHE A 476 -14.13 2.82 1.65
CA PHE A 476 -14.61 4.09 1.09
C PHE A 476 -15.90 4.57 1.74
N GLY A 477 -16.82 3.67 2.08
CA GLY A 477 -18.04 3.99 2.83
C GLY A 477 -17.71 4.54 4.22
N GLY A 478 -16.70 3.97 4.88
CA GLY A 478 -16.20 4.48 6.14
C GLY A 478 -15.63 5.88 6.02
N TRP A 479 -14.76 6.11 5.05
CA TRP A 479 -14.23 7.46 4.83
C TRP A 479 -15.33 8.47 4.54
N ILE A 480 -16.29 8.14 3.69
CA ILE A 480 -17.43 9.03 3.40
C ILE A 480 -18.19 9.34 4.68
N TYR A 481 -18.51 8.35 5.51
CA TYR A 481 -19.24 8.56 6.76
C TYR A 481 -18.45 9.46 7.74
N ALA A 482 -17.15 9.20 7.93
CA ALA A 482 -16.30 10.01 8.79
C ALA A 482 -16.15 11.47 8.26
N ILE A 483 -16.01 11.65 6.94
CA ILE A 483 -15.94 12.96 6.30
C ILE A 483 -17.29 13.68 6.44
N VAL A 484 -18.41 12.97 6.31
CA VAL A 484 -19.74 13.56 6.51
C VAL A 484 -19.92 14.07 7.93
N ILE A 485 -19.45 13.33 8.95
CA ILE A 485 -19.47 13.81 10.35
C ILE A 485 -18.70 15.13 10.47
N ILE A 486 -17.52 15.23 9.89
CA ILE A 486 -16.73 16.48 9.93
C ILE A 486 -17.42 17.59 9.14
N ALA A 487 -17.82 17.32 7.90
CA ALA A 487 -18.38 18.33 7.00
C ALA A 487 -19.71 18.91 7.50
N VAL A 488 -20.60 18.08 8.02
CA VAL A 488 -21.89 18.53 8.57
C VAL A 488 -21.67 19.47 9.76
N TYR A 489 -20.69 19.16 10.63
CA TYR A 489 -20.35 20.05 11.72
C TYR A 489 -19.84 21.40 11.22
N LEU A 490 -18.85 21.41 10.33
CA LEU A 490 -18.25 22.63 9.81
C LEU A 490 -19.22 23.50 8.97
N MET A 491 -20.16 22.87 8.26
CA MET A 491 -21.05 23.60 7.36
C MET A 491 -22.35 24.11 8.00
N ALA A 492 -22.84 23.42 9.04
CA ALA A 492 -24.18 23.69 9.56
C ALA A 492 -24.30 23.60 11.08
N ALA A 493 -23.59 22.65 11.73
CA ALA A 493 -23.85 22.36 13.14
C ALA A 493 -23.10 23.31 14.09
N ASP A 494 -21.94 23.83 13.71
CA ASP A 494 -21.13 24.76 14.54
C ASP A 494 -21.92 26.04 14.92
N ALA A 495 -22.76 26.50 14.02
CA ALA A 495 -23.61 27.70 14.26
C ALA A 495 -24.83 27.41 15.18
N VAL A 496 -25.22 26.15 15.37
CA VAL A 496 -26.49 25.75 15.99
C VAL A 496 -26.30 25.02 17.31
N MET A 497 -25.24 24.22 17.46
CA MET A 497 -25.03 23.35 18.62
C MET A 497 -23.56 23.21 19.01
N SER A 498 -23.31 22.94 20.30
CA SER A 498 -21.96 22.66 20.81
C SER A 498 -21.42 21.33 20.27
N SER A 499 -20.07 21.19 20.26
CA SER A 499 -19.39 19.96 19.87
C SER A 499 -19.88 18.73 20.63
N ALA A 500 -20.13 18.86 21.95
CA ALA A 500 -20.66 17.78 22.78
C ALA A 500 -22.06 17.32 22.33
N ALA A 501 -22.96 18.27 22.04
CA ALA A 501 -24.30 17.93 21.54
C ALA A 501 -24.22 17.24 20.17
N TYR A 502 -23.39 17.74 19.26
CA TYR A 502 -23.20 17.15 17.94
C TYR A 502 -22.60 15.73 18.01
N LEU A 503 -21.51 15.56 18.75
CA LEU A 503 -20.88 14.24 18.94
C LEU A 503 -21.82 13.23 19.63
N SER A 504 -22.69 13.70 20.53
CA SER A 504 -23.73 12.87 21.15
C SER A 504 -24.75 12.38 20.12
N VAL A 505 -25.20 13.24 19.20
CA VAL A 505 -26.12 12.87 18.11
C VAL A 505 -25.42 11.90 17.15
N ALA A 506 -24.19 12.18 16.75
CA ALA A 506 -23.42 11.30 15.88
C ALA A 506 -23.21 9.92 16.52
N LEU A 507 -22.91 9.86 17.81
CA LEU A 507 -22.78 8.62 18.57
C LEU A 507 -24.12 7.86 18.60
N ALA A 508 -25.23 8.53 18.89
CA ALA A 508 -26.55 7.90 18.94
C ALA A 508 -26.93 7.29 17.58
N VAL A 509 -26.70 8.02 16.48
CA VAL A 509 -26.94 7.50 15.12
C VAL A 509 -26.08 6.27 14.85
N THR A 510 -24.78 6.34 15.17
CA THR A 510 -23.85 5.22 14.95
C THR A 510 -24.26 3.99 15.76
N VAL A 511 -24.61 4.15 17.04
CA VAL A 511 -25.07 3.05 17.92
C VAL A 511 -26.40 2.45 17.43
N CYS A 512 -27.32 3.25 16.91
CA CYS A 512 -28.54 2.73 16.28
C CYS A 512 -28.24 1.84 15.07
N ILE A 513 -27.30 2.27 14.21
CA ILE A 513 -26.84 1.46 13.08
C ILE A 513 -26.20 0.17 13.58
N ASP A 514 -25.36 0.23 14.61
CA ASP A 514 -24.71 -0.93 15.22
C ASP A 514 -25.71 -1.96 15.76
N ALA A 515 -26.75 -1.48 16.44
CA ALA A 515 -27.81 -2.35 16.95
C ALA A 515 -28.54 -3.08 15.80
N LEU A 516 -28.89 -2.35 14.74
CA LEU A 516 -29.52 -2.95 13.54
C LEU A 516 -28.61 -3.98 12.87
N LEU A 517 -27.32 -3.66 12.70
CA LEU A 517 -26.33 -4.58 12.14
C LEU A 517 -26.16 -5.84 13.01
N CYS A 518 -26.08 -5.68 14.32
CA CYS A 518 -25.94 -6.81 15.25
C CYS A 518 -27.16 -7.74 15.19
N ILE A 519 -28.37 -7.18 15.18
CA ILE A 519 -29.62 -7.96 15.04
C ILE A 519 -29.63 -8.69 13.69
N TRP A 520 -29.27 -8.02 12.62
CA TRP A 520 -29.25 -8.62 11.29
C TRP A 520 -28.22 -9.74 11.19
N LEU A 521 -26.99 -9.51 11.66
CA LEU A 521 -25.90 -10.50 11.64
C LEU A 521 -26.26 -11.73 12.47
N LYS A 522 -26.90 -11.54 13.64
CA LYS A 522 -27.30 -12.64 14.51
C LYS A 522 -28.42 -13.49 13.89
N LYS A 523 -29.41 -12.87 13.24
CA LYS A 523 -30.57 -13.57 12.69
C LYS A 523 -30.32 -14.05 11.27
N ARG A 524 -30.13 -13.13 10.33
CA ARG A 524 -29.96 -13.44 8.88
C ARG A 524 -28.54 -13.79 8.50
N GLY A 525 -27.55 -13.07 9.05
CA GLY A 525 -26.15 -13.33 8.76
C GLY A 525 -25.70 -14.74 9.15
N ALA A 526 -26.13 -15.20 10.32
CA ALA A 526 -25.83 -16.56 10.78
C ALA A 526 -26.51 -17.65 9.90
N ALA A 527 -27.74 -17.41 9.42
CA ALA A 527 -28.41 -18.32 8.50
C ALA A 527 -27.67 -18.39 7.15
N ILE A 528 -27.35 -17.23 6.56
CA ILE A 528 -26.59 -17.18 5.30
C ILE A 528 -25.25 -17.88 5.45
N PHE A 529 -24.52 -17.66 6.56
CA PHE A 529 -23.24 -18.31 6.81
C PHE A 529 -23.35 -19.84 6.86
N ALA A 530 -24.42 -20.36 7.40
CA ALA A 530 -24.66 -21.82 7.48
C ALA A 530 -24.96 -22.45 6.10
N GLU A 531 -25.49 -21.66 5.16
CA GLU A 531 -25.87 -22.10 3.81
C GLU A 531 -24.76 -21.90 2.76
N LEU A 532 -23.67 -21.15 3.06
CA LEU A 532 -22.55 -20.94 2.14
C LEU A 532 -21.78 -22.23 1.91
#